data_75e6e6340b5185b6d102e4a6cf9b8498
#
_entry.id   75e6e6340b5185b6d102e4a6cf9b8498
#
_cell.length_a   1.000
_cell.length_b   1.000
_cell.length_c   1.000
_cell.angle_alpha   90.00
_cell.angle_beta   90.00
_cell.angle_gamma   90.00
#
_symmetry.space_group_name_H-M   'P 1'
#
loop_
_entity.id
_entity.type
_entity.pdbx_description
1 polymer ?
#
loop_
_entity_poly.entity_id
_entity_poly.type
_entity_poly.pdbx_seq_one_letter_code
_entity_poly.pdbx_strand_id
1 'polypeptide(L)'
;EQHIRREKAMSNICSNEALCALRALIYLCLLGPEGLRDVARQCYAKTEFLKSLLPDSWVDRQETTFNEFVARLPLPAEEAVSRLREKGFLAGLPLGALGAGDANELLIAVTEKRSRLELECFAEALREVACR
;
A
#
# COMPACT_ATOMS: atom_id res chain seq x y z
N GLU A 1 4.34 -5.69 -33.48
CA GLU A 1 4.35 -6.91 -32.65
C GLU A 1 3.28 -7.91 -33.03
N GLN A 2 2.07 -7.44 -33.34
CA GLN A 2 0.96 -8.31 -33.74
C GLN A 2 1.24 -9.08 -35.04
N HIS A 3 2.17 -8.61 -35.87
CA HIS A 3 2.60 -9.21 -37.13
C HIS A 3 3.79 -10.14 -36.99
N ILE A 4 4.40 -10.21 -35.78
CA ILE A 4 5.57 -11.04 -35.52
C ILE A 4 5.12 -12.28 -34.73
N ARG A 5 5.44 -13.47 -35.24
CA ARG A 5 5.19 -14.70 -34.53
C ARG A 5 5.97 -14.69 -33.22
N ARG A 6 5.34 -15.06 -32.10
CA ARG A 6 5.88 -15.02 -30.76
C ARG A 6 7.26 -15.69 -30.65
N GLU A 7 7.46 -16.80 -31.31
CA GLU A 7 8.72 -17.53 -31.36
C GLU A 7 9.85 -16.80 -32.11
N LYS A 8 9.52 -15.80 -32.92
CA LYS A 8 10.47 -15.00 -33.71
C LYS A 8 10.60 -13.57 -33.21
N ALA A 9 9.85 -13.18 -32.22
CA ALA A 9 9.93 -11.84 -31.66
C ALA A 9 11.12 -11.72 -30.73
N MET A 10 11.94 -10.68 -30.93
CA MET A 10 13.03 -10.35 -29.99
C MET A 10 12.50 -9.75 -28.69
N SER A 11 11.31 -9.14 -28.70
CA SER A 11 10.59 -8.63 -27.53
C SER A 11 9.10 -8.85 -27.72
N ASN A 12 8.43 -9.34 -26.69
CA ASN A 12 6.99 -9.49 -26.62
C ASN A 12 6.33 -8.36 -25.82
N ILE A 13 7.04 -7.29 -25.54
CA ILE A 13 6.56 -6.15 -24.78
C ILE A 13 5.97 -5.15 -25.74
N CYS A 14 4.66 -4.94 -25.60
CA CYS A 14 3.96 -3.86 -26.30
C CYS A 14 4.16 -2.59 -25.46
N SER A 15 4.94 -1.64 -25.97
CA SER A 15 5.30 -0.45 -25.22
C SER A 15 4.18 0.57 -25.21
N ASN A 16 3.44 0.63 -24.10
CA ASN A 16 2.61 1.78 -23.74
C ASN A 16 3.39 2.83 -22.93
N GLU A 17 4.72 2.76 -22.96
CA GLU A 17 5.56 3.69 -22.17
C GLU A 17 5.33 5.13 -22.59
N ALA A 18 5.15 5.42 -23.86
CA ALA A 18 4.86 6.77 -24.32
C ALA A 18 3.56 7.34 -23.72
N LEU A 19 2.51 6.53 -23.62
CA LEU A 19 1.26 6.94 -22.96
C LEU A 19 1.45 7.11 -21.45
N CYS A 20 2.17 6.20 -20.81
CA CYS A 20 2.48 6.33 -19.39
C CYS A 20 3.35 7.57 -19.11
N ALA A 21 4.34 7.85 -19.94
CA ALA A 21 5.18 9.05 -19.86
C ALA A 21 4.34 10.32 -20.04
N LEU A 22 3.42 10.35 -21.00
CA LEU A 22 2.51 11.49 -21.19
C LEU A 22 1.61 11.70 -19.97
N ARG A 23 1.04 10.63 -19.41
CA ARG A 23 0.24 10.74 -18.17
C ARG A 23 1.04 11.28 -17.01
N ALA A 24 2.27 10.79 -16.82
CA ALA A 24 3.17 11.31 -15.79
C ALA A 24 3.51 12.78 -15.99
N LEU A 25 3.79 13.19 -17.25
CA LEU A 25 4.05 14.59 -17.57
C LEU A 25 2.84 15.48 -17.24
N ILE A 26 1.64 15.10 -17.67
CA ILE A 26 0.42 15.85 -17.37
C ILE A 26 0.21 15.95 -15.86
N TYR A 27 0.36 14.87 -15.13
CA TYR A 27 0.24 14.85 -13.67
C TYR A 27 1.22 15.80 -13.00
N LEU A 28 2.50 15.76 -13.39
CA LEU A 28 3.53 16.63 -12.83
C LEU A 28 3.29 18.11 -13.17
N CYS A 29 2.84 18.40 -14.40
CA CYS A 29 2.48 19.77 -14.80
C CYS A 29 1.28 20.31 -13.99
N LEU A 30 0.28 19.47 -13.72
CA LEU A 30 -0.90 19.88 -12.94
C LEU A 30 -0.58 20.13 -11.47
N LEU A 31 0.25 19.29 -10.87
CA LEU A 31 0.63 19.42 -9.46
C LEU A 31 1.65 20.54 -9.24
N GLY A 32 2.61 20.67 -10.16
CA GLY A 32 3.77 21.52 -9.94
C GLY A 32 4.64 21.04 -8.76
N PRO A 33 5.70 21.78 -8.43
CA PRO A 33 6.64 21.37 -7.39
C PRO A 33 6.00 21.37 -5.98
N GLU A 34 5.13 22.31 -5.69
CA GLU A 34 4.45 22.39 -4.38
C GLU A 34 3.39 21.29 -4.22
N GLY A 35 2.58 21.03 -5.25
CA GLY A 35 1.59 19.97 -5.21
C GLY A 35 2.24 18.58 -5.04
N LEU A 36 3.39 18.32 -5.68
CA LEU A 36 4.13 17.09 -5.49
C LEU A 36 4.66 16.93 -4.05
N ARG A 37 5.18 18.03 -3.47
CA ARG A 37 5.60 18.04 -2.06
C ARG A 37 4.44 17.80 -1.10
N ASP A 38 3.28 18.38 -1.39
CA ASP A 38 2.08 18.22 -0.56
C ASP A 38 1.56 16.78 -0.61
N VAL A 39 1.55 16.14 -1.77
CA VAL A 39 1.23 14.71 -1.90
C VAL A 39 2.18 13.87 -1.03
N ALA A 40 3.48 14.11 -1.11
CA ALA A 40 4.47 13.40 -0.33
C ALA A 40 4.28 13.60 1.18
N ARG A 41 4.05 14.85 1.62
CA ARG A 41 3.77 15.17 3.04
C ARG A 41 2.50 14.47 3.54
N GLN A 42 1.45 14.46 2.74
CA GLN A 42 0.21 13.79 3.11
C GLN A 42 0.37 12.28 3.20
N CYS A 43 1.06 11.64 2.26
CA CYS A 43 1.37 10.21 2.34
C CYS A 43 2.09 9.89 3.65
N TYR A 44 3.18 10.60 3.94
CA TYR A 44 3.94 10.43 5.17
C TYR A 44 3.10 10.67 6.43
N ALA A 45 2.42 11.81 6.51
CA ALA A 45 1.64 12.19 7.69
C ALA A 45 0.49 11.19 7.97
N LYS A 46 -0.18 10.71 6.94
CA LYS A 46 -1.26 9.74 7.07
C LYS A 46 -0.76 8.35 7.44
N THR A 47 0.42 7.96 6.96
CA THR A 47 1.08 6.71 7.38
C THR A 47 1.44 6.77 8.86
N GLU A 48 2.09 7.84 9.33
CA GLU A 48 2.42 8.02 10.74
C GLU A 48 1.16 8.14 11.60
N PHE A 49 0.11 8.78 11.09
CA PHE A 49 -1.18 8.82 11.79
C PHE A 49 -1.78 7.43 11.95
N LEU A 50 -1.81 6.60 10.90
CA LEU A 50 -2.30 5.23 11.01
C LEU A 50 -1.44 4.40 11.98
N LYS A 51 -0.11 4.50 11.89
CA LYS A 51 0.80 3.85 12.84
C LYS A 51 0.48 4.26 14.29
N SER A 52 0.13 5.53 14.51
CA SER A 52 -0.21 6.03 15.86
C SER A 52 -1.50 5.45 16.43
N LEU A 53 -2.41 4.98 15.59
CA LEU A 53 -3.66 4.34 16.00
C LEU A 53 -3.49 2.85 16.33
N LEU A 54 -2.39 2.22 15.91
CA LEU A 54 -2.16 0.80 16.14
C LEU A 54 -1.37 0.57 17.44
N PRO A 55 -1.51 -0.62 18.06
CA PRO A 55 -0.71 -0.99 19.24
C PRO A 55 0.79 -0.92 18.97
N ASP A 56 1.58 -0.47 19.94
CA ASP A 56 3.04 -0.40 19.85
C ASP A 56 3.71 -1.76 19.60
N SER A 57 3.07 -2.84 20.03
CA SER A 57 3.54 -4.20 19.78
C SER A 57 3.41 -4.64 18.33
N TRP A 58 2.61 -3.94 17.52
CA TRP A 58 2.37 -4.30 16.12
C TRP A 58 3.22 -3.51 15.14
N VAL A 59 3.72 -2.35 15.53
CA VAL A 59 4.45 -1.44 14.64
C VAL A 59 5.75 -0.98 15.28
N ASP A 60 6.82 -0.93 14.50
CA ASP A 60 8.05 -0.27 14.91
C ASP A 60 7.92 1.23 14.63
N ARG A 61 7.81 2.02 15.73
CA ARG A 61 7.69 3.47 15.62
C ARG A 61 9.02 4.17 15.35
N GLN A 62 10.14 3.47 15.50
CA GLN A 62 11.46 4.03 15.21
C GLN A 62 11.87 3.82 13.76
N GLU A 63 11.23 2.89 13.07
CA GLU A 63 11.47 2.65 11.67
C GLU A 63 11.00 3.85 10.83
N THR A 64 11.92 4.41 10.06
CA THR A 64 11.61 5.48 9.10
C THR A 64 10.84 4.89 7.93
N THR A 65 9.58 5.29 7.78
CA THR A 65 8.69 4.85 6.71
C THR A 65 8.24 6.05 5.89
N PHE A 66 7.81 5.84 4.65
CA PHE A 66 7.22 6.89 3.83
C PHE A 66 5.70 6.70 3.71
N ASN A 67 5.27 5.75 2.91
CA ASN A 67 3.86 5.45 2.67
C ASN A 67 3.52 3.98 2.86
N GLU A 68 4.49 3.18 3.30
CA GLU A 68 4.35 1.75 3.56
C GLU A 68 5.04 1.39 4.87
N PHE A 69 4.47 0.46 5.61
CA PHE A 69 5.05 -0.09 6.83
C PHE A 69 4.56 -1.52 7.06
N VAL A 70 5.31 -2.28 7.83
CA VAL A 70 4.94 -3.64 8.23
C VAL A 70 4.30 -3.60 9.61
N ALA A 71 3.10 -4.21 9.71
CA ALA A 71 2.44 -4.48 10.98
C ALA A 71 2.59 -5.97 11.33
N ARG A 72 3.07 -6.27 12.55
CA ARG A 72 3.15 -7.62 13.11
C ARG A 72 1.91 -7.92 13.92
N LEU A 73 1.04 -8.73 13.37
CA LEU A 73 -0.26 -9.04 13.97
C LEU A 73 -0.16 -10.23 14.94
N PRO A 74 -1.06 -10.34 15.93
CA PRO A 74 -1.11 -11.49 16.84
C PRO A 74 -1.69 -12.77 16.20
N LEU A 75 -2.13 -12.69 14.93
CA LEU A 75 -2.68 -13.78 14.14
C LEU A 75 -2.03 -13.79 12.74
N PRO A 76 -2.16 -14.88 11.95
CA PRO A 76 -1.66 -14.93 10.59
C PRO A 76 -2.24 -13.78 9.73
N ALA A 77 -1.38 -13.08 8.98
CA ALA A 77 -1.77 -11.93 8.18
C ALA A 77 -2.78 -12.29 7.07
N GLU A 78 -2.72 -13.49 6.52
CA GLU A 78 -3.71 -13.99 5.54
C GLU A 78 -5.12 -14.06 6.13
N GLU A 79 -5.23 -14.53 7.37
CA GLU A 79 -6.50 -14.60 8.08
C GLU A 79 -7.03 -13.18 8.38
N ALA A 80 -6.16 -12.26 8.80
CA ALA A 80 -6.52 -10.86 9.01
C ALA A 80 -7.03 -10.22 7.72
N VAL A 81 -6.34 -10.43 6.59
CA VAL A 81 -6.75 -9.91 5.27
C VAL A 81 -8.10 -10.47 4.85
N SER A 82 -8.34 -11.77 5.04
CA SER A 82 -9.62 -12.40 4.72
C SER A 82 -10.77 -11.77 5.50
N ARG A 83 -10.63 -11.65 6.82
CA ARG A 83 -11.64 -11.07 7.72
C ARG A 83 -11.87 -9.57 7.44
N LEU A 84 -10.80 -8.81 7.13
CA LEU A 84 -10.91 -7.39 6.77
C LEU A 84 -11.60 -7.19 5.41
N ARG A 85 -11.40 -8.12 4.49
CA ARG A 85 -12.10 -8.11 3.20
C ARG A 85 -13.61 -8.26 3.36
N GLU A 86 -14.07 -9.09 4.29
CA GLU A 86 -15.50 -9.22 4.64
C GLU A 86 -16.08 -7.91 5.19
N LYS A 87 -15.24 -7.08 5.83
CA LYS A 87 -15.59 -5.74 6.30
C LYS A 87 -15.42 -4.65 5.23
N GLY A 88 -15.04 -5.01 3.99
CA GLY A 88 -14.88 -4.08 2.87
C GLY A 88 -13.50 -3.41 2.77
N PHE A 89 -12.49 -3.90 3.51
CA PHE A 89 -11.14 -3.36 3.45
C PHE A 89 -10.20 -4.25 2.64
N LEU A 90 -9.43 -3.63 1.72
CA LEU A 90 -8.24 -4.23 1.11
C LEU A 90 -7.04 -3.82 1.96
N ALA A 91 -6.72 -4.65 2.95
CA ALA A 91 -5.87 -4.25 4.07
C ALA A 91 -4.38 -4.11 3.75
N GLY A 92 -3.89 -4.89 2.80
CA GLY A 92 -2.46 -4.94 2.45
C GLY A 92 -2.03 -6.32 1.96
N LEU A 93 -0.71 -6.58 2.00
CA LEU A 93 -0.11 -7.82 1.50
C LEU A 93 0.42 -8.65 2.67
N PRO A 94 -0.02 -9.92 2.84
CA PRO A 94 0.54 -10.84 3.82
C PRO A 94 1.93 -11.31 3.35
N LEU A 95 2.98 -10.89 4.06
CA LEU A 95 4.37 -11.13 3.62
C LEU A 95 4.76 -12.59 3.69
N GLY A 96 4.24 -13.36 4.65
CA GLY A 96 4.48 -14.80 4.76
C GLY A 96 4.02 -15.57 3.53
N ALA A 97 2.85 -15.25 2.98
CA ALA A 97 2.33 -15.87 1.76
C ALA A 97 3.21 -15.62 0.52
N LEU A 98 3.96 -14.52 0.52
CA LEU A 98 4.87 -14.14 -0.56
C LEU A 98 6.30 -14.64 -0.34
N GLY A 99 6.59 -15.29 0.80
CA GLY A 99 7.94 -15.67 1.18
C GLY A 99 8.87 -14.47 1.46
N ALA A 100 8.29 -13.29 1.75
CA ALA A 100 9.00 -12.03 1.95
C ALA A 100 9.09 -11.61 3.43
N GLY A 101 8.54 -12.40 4.34
CA GLY A 101 8.53 -12.13 5.77
C GLY A 101 7.82 -13.22 6.57
N ASP A 102 7.50 -12.94 7.81
CA ASP A 102 6.82 -13.87 8.71
C ASP A 102 5.31 -13.99 8.42
N ALA A 103 4.72 -15.11 8.82
CA ALA A 103 3.28 -15.39 8.60
C ALA A 103 2.35 -14.32 9.19
N ASN A 104 2.79 -13.63 10.23
CA ASN A 104 2.04 -12.60 10.95
C ASN A 104 2.31 -11.18 10.45
N GLU A 105 3.15 -11.00 9.43
CA GLU A 105 3.52 -9.70 8.89
C GLU A 105 2.61 -9.27 7.76
N LEU A 106 1.99 -8.10 7.93
CA LEU A 106 1.13 -7.44 6.97
C LEU A 106 1.77 -6.15 6.50
N LEU A 107 2.09 -6.06 5.21
CA LEU A 107 2.54 -4.80 4.60
C LEU A 107 1.32 -3.93 4.28
N ILE A 108 1.27 -2.76 4.89
CA ILE A 108 0.19 -1.79 4.74
C ILE A 108 0.70 -0.57 3.99
N ALA A 109 -0.04 -0.14 2.95
CA ALA A 109 0.24 1.07 2.19
C ALA A 109 -0.82 2.15 2.45
N VAL A 110 -0.37 3.38 2.69
CA VAL A 110 -1.24 4.55 2.92
C VAL A 110 -0.84 5.67 1.98
N THR A 111 -1.82 6.24 1.27
CA THR A 111 -1.57 7.35 0.35
C THR A 111 -2.38 8.59 0.74
N GLU A 112 -2.09 9.69 0.05
CA GLU A 112 -2.79 10.97 0.19
C GLU A 112 -4.31 10.86 0.02
N LYS A 113 -4.77 9.82 -0.69
CA LYS A 113 -6.20 9.63 -1.01
C LYS A 113 -7.04 9.19 0.18
N ARG A 114 -6.43 8.67 1.23
CA ARG A 114 -7.19 8.22 2.41
C ARG A 114 -7.58 9.40 3.29
N SER A 115 -8.83 9.46 3.68
CA SER A 115 -9.30 10.41 4.67
C SER A 115 -8.94 9.96 6.09
N ARG A 116 -8.95 10.89 7.03
CA ARG A 116 -8.73 10.56 8.45
C ARG A 116 -9.73 9.53 8.97
N LEU A 117 -11.02 9.71 8.63
CA LEU A 117 -12.07 8.79 9.05
C LEU A 117 -11.85 7.37 8.52
N GLU A 118 -11.44 7.22 7.23
CA GLU A 118 -11.12 5.90 6.67
C GLU A 118 -9.98 5.22 7.42
N LEU A 119 -8.96 5.97 7.83
CA LEU A 119 -7.83 5.43 8.59
C LEU A 119 -8.24 5.02 10.01
N GLU A 120 -9.09 5.81 10.68
CA GLU A 120 -9.66 5.50 11.99
C GLU A 120 -10.53 4.22 11.92
N CYS A 121 -11.44 4.14 10.95
CA CYS A 121 -12.27 2.95 10.73
C CYS A 121 -11.43 1.71 10.39
N PHE A 122 -10.39 1.86 9.57
CA PHE A 122 -9.49 0.75 9.25
C PHE A 122 -8.72 0.25 10.49
N ALA A 123 -8.17 1.17 11.29
CA ALA A 123 -7.45 0.81 12.53
C ALA A 123 -8.35 0.11 13.53
N GLU A 124 -9.62 0.53 13.66
CA GLU A 124 -10.61 -0.11 14.52
C GLU A 124 -10.95 -1.52 14.01
N ALA A 125 -11.24 -1.66 12.71
CA ALA A 125 -11.52 -2.95 12.09
C ALA A 125 -10.34 -3.93 12.23
N LEU A 126 -9.11 -3.46 12.04
CA LEU A 126 -7.91 -4.28 12.19
C LEU A 126 -7.74 -4.76 13.64
N ARG A 127 -7.94 -3.88 14.63
CA ARG A 127 -7.90 -4.25 16.05
C ARG A 127 -8.98 -5.27 16.41
N GLU A 128 -10.21 -5.07 15.94
CA GLU A 128 -11.31 -6.01 16.18
C GLU A 128 -11.03 -7.41 15.61
N VAL A 129 -10.50 -7.47 14.38
CA VAL A 129 -10.15 -8.73 13.71
C VAL A 129 -9.00 -9.43 14.42
N ALA A 130 -8.03 -8.68 14.91
CA ALA A 130 -6.82 -9.23 15.53
C ALA A 130 -7.02 -9.64 17.01
N CYS A 131 -8.05 -9.15 17.69
CA CYS A 131 -8.33 -9.47 19.09
C CYS A 131 -9.40 -10.57 19.29
N ARG A 132 -9.93 -11.13 18.19
CA ARG A 132 -10.87 -12.28 18.21
C ARG A 132 -10.15 -13.58 17.91
#